data_8d71f76bd9e18a7e6d5e2cdfa5b907ba
#
_entry.id   8d71f76bd9e18a7e6d5e2cdfa5b907ba
#
_cell.length_a   1.000
_cell.length_b   1.000
_cell.length_c   1.000
_cell.angle_alpha   90.00
_cell.angle_beta   90.00
_cell.angle_gamma   90.00
#
_symmetry.space_group_name_H-M   'P 1'
#
loop_
_entity.id
_entity.type
_entity.pdbx_description
1 polymer ?
#
loop_
_entity_poly.entity_id
_entity_poly.type
_entity_poly.pdbx_seq_one_letter_code
_entity_poly.pdbx_strand_id
1 'polypeptide(L)'
;MNIIRNSFILIPSVLIVIIFLVNLPTNQVNSQEQGIINSLSSTIINLGLREIEVGESPTGLITVKGTAINNSTFDTRDVKVLVELFDSKNSTVSETSRFITPASSTFKPGYERDFYFFVSANNVDHYKITAEGEKIP
;
A
#
# COMPACT_ATOMS: atom_id res chain seq x y z
N MET A 1 45.03 10.71 -46.03
CA MET A 1 44.18 11.44 -45.09
C MET A 1 42.74 11.34 -45.60
N ASN A 2 42.04 10.24 -45.22
CA ASN A 2 40.70 9.94 -45.72
C ASN A 2 39.67 10.22 -44.64
N ILE A 3 38.85 11.21 -44.91
CA ILE A 3 37.73 11.62 -44.05
C ILE A 3 36.52 10.75 -44.42
N ILE A 4 36.12 9.86 -43.54
CA ILE A 4 34.88 9.08 -43.67
C ILE A 4 33.74 9.92 -43.13
N ARG A 5 32.82 10.36 -44.01
CA ARG A 5 31.57 11.00 -43.69
C ARG A 5 30.54 9.93 -43.31
N ASN A 6 30.16 9.88 -42.05
CA ASN A 6 29.01 9.07 -41.62
C ASN A 6 27.70 9.83 -41.94
N SER A 7 26.95 9.29 -42.91
CA SER A 7 25.59 9.73 -43.20
C SER A 7 24.63 9.05 -42.23
N PHE A 8 24.01 9.82 -41.31
CA PHE A 8 22.88 9.37 -40.52
C PHE A 8 21.63 9.33 -41.40
N ILE A 9 21.08 8.15 -41.61
CA ILE A 9 19.77 7.95 -42.24
C ILE A 9 18.74 8.05 -41.13
N LEU A 10 17.94 9.13 -41.15
CA LEU A 10 16.78 9.31 -40.31
C LEU A 10 15.61 8.52 -40.89
N ILE A 11 15.19 7.45 -40.24
CA ILE A 11 13.96 6.72 -40.58
C ILE A 11 12.79 7.34 -39.84
N PRO A 12 11.76 7.88 -40.49
CA PRO A 12 10.57 8.35 -39.79
C PRO A 12 9.73 7.16 -39.34
N SER A 13 9.55 7.03 -38.03
CA SER A 13 8.58 6.11 -37.43
C SER A 13 7.15 6.54 -37.78
N VAL A 14 6.53 5.82 -38.70
CA VAL A 14 5.07 5.95 -38.94
C VAL A 14 4.35 5.18 -37.85
N LEU A 15 3.75 5.91 -36.92
CA LEU A 15 2.88 5.38 -35.88
C LEU A 15 1.51 5.02 -36.50
N ILE A 16 1.29 3.76 -36.82
CA ILE A 16 -0.03 3.28 -37.25
C ILE A 16 -0.86 3.02 -36.00
N VAL A 17 -1.77 3.94 -35.69
CA VAL A 17 -2.80 3.73 -34.67
C VAL A 17 -3.94 2.95 -35.29
N ILE A 18 -4.01 1.65 -35.01
CA ILE A 18 -5.16 0.81 -35.41
C ILE A 18 -6.20 0.93 -34.30
N ILE A 19 -7.25 1.71 -34.56
CA ILE A 19 -8.44 1.76 -33.68
C ILE A 19 -9.32 0.56 -34.01
N PHE A 20 -9.26 -0.47 -33.17
CA PHE A 20 -10.26 -1.55 -33.18
C PHE A 20 -11.53 -1.03 -32.49
N LEU A 21 -12.51 -0.65 -33.28
CA LEU A 21 -13.91 -0.51 -32.81
C LEU A 21 -14.48 -1.90 -32.57
N VAL A 22 -14.33 -2.41 -31.37
CA VAL A 22 -15.04 -3.60 -30.93
C VAL A 22 -16.45 -3.18 -30.56
N ASN A 23 -17.42 -3.51 -31.39
CA ASN A 23 -18.85 -3.47 -31.06
C ASN A 23 -19.10 -4.56 -30.00
N LEU A 24 -19.03 -4.21 -28.73
CA LEU A 24 -19.51 -5.05 -27.64
C LEU A 24 -21.06 -4.92 -27.58
N PRO A 25 -21.77 -6.01 -27.48
CA PRO A 25 -23.21 -5.94 -27.24
C PRO A 25 -23.43 -5.29 -25.87
N THR A 26 -24.19 -4.21 -25.83
CA THR A 26 -24.64 -3.58 -24.58
C THR A 26 -25.66 -4.51 -23.93
N ASN A 27 -25.17 -5.40 -23.08
CA ASN A 27 -26.06 -6.04 -22.11
C ASN A 27 -26.53 -4.96 -21.16
N GLN A 28 -27.79 -4.60 -21.22
CA GLN A 28 -28.46 -3.80 -20.20
C GLN A 28 -28.44 -4.62 -18.90
N VAL A 29 -27.44 -4.36 -18.07
CA VAL A 29 -27.43 -4.84 -16.70
C VAL A 29 -28.45 -4.00 -15.93
N ASN A 30 -29.48 -4.69 -15.43
CA ASN A 30 -30.54 -4.12 -14.64
C ASN A 30 -29.99 -3.23 -13.52
N SER A 31 -30.45 -1.98 -13.51
CA SER A 31 -30.03 -0.91 -12.57
C SER A 31 -30.37 -1.18 -11.08
N GLN A 32 -30.86 -2.36 -10.74
CA GLN A 32 -31.24 -2.71 -9.36
C GLN A 32 -30.12 -3.43 -8.56
N GLU A 33 -29.13 -4.00 -9.22
CA GLU A 33 -28.03 -4.67 -8.48
C GLU A 33 -26.88 -3.74 -8.07
N GLN A 34 -26.74 -2.57 -8.67
CA GLN A 34 -25.67 -1.62 -8.29
C GLN A 34 -25.90 -0.91 -6.96
N GLY A 35 -27.13 -0.89 -6.42
CA GLY A 35 -27.45 -0.26 -5.15
C GLY A 35 -26.96 -1.02 -3.92
N ILE A 36 -26.75 -2.33 -4.02
CA ILE A 36 -26.44 -3.19 -2.88
C ILE A 36 -24.91 -3.35 -2.68
N ILE A 37 -24.13 -3.23 -3.74
CA ILE A 37 -22.67 -3.40 -3.66
C ILE A 37 -21.97 -2.17 -3.06
N ASN A 38 -22.57 -0.97 -3.19
CA ASN A 38 -21.97 0.27 -2.65
C ASN A 38 -22.17 0.46 -1.14
N SER A 39 -22.97 -0.37 -0.48
CA SER A 39 -23.23 -0.25 0.98
C SER A 39 -22.26 -1.04 1.87
N LEU A 40 -21.35 -1.83 1.27
CA LEU A 40 -20.39 -2.67 1.99
C LEU A 40 -18.93 -2.23 1.79
N SER A 41 -18.68 -1.11 1.12
CA SER A 41 -17.33 -0.58 0.98
C SER A 41 -16.92 0.11 2.28
N SER A 42 -16.31 -0.63 3.20
CA SER A 42 -15.69 -0.01 4.35
C SER A 42 -14.62 0.98 3.88
N THR A 43 -14.71 2.21 4.34
CA THR A 43 -13.71 3.23 4.01
C THR A 43 -12.49 3.02 4.89
N ILE A 44 -11.36 2.65 4.28
CA ILE A 44 -10.07 2.57 4.96
C ILE A 44 -9.51 3.98 5.12
N ILE A 45 -9.05 4.29 6.33
CA ILE A 45 -8.43 5.56 6.70
C ILE A 45 -6.97 5.30 7.09
N ASN A 46 -6.06 6.05 6.49
CA ASN A 46 -4.67 6.07 6.93
C ASN A 46 -4.56 6.81 8.26
N LEU A 47 -3.83 6.22 9.19
CA LEU A 47 -3.60 6.72 10.53
C LEU A 47 -2.16 7.24 10.67
N GLY A 48 -1.92 8.14 11.63
CA GLY A 48 -0.61 8.64 11.94
C GLY A 48 0.27 7.59 12.62
N LEU A 49 1.58 7.71 12.42
CA LEU A 49 2.60 6.92 13.11
C LEU A 49 3.62 7.85 13.77
N ARG A 50 4.06 7.47 14.98
CA ARG A 50 5.11 8.19 15.74
C ARG A 50 6.08 7.21 16.35
N GLU A 51 7.29 7.72 16.67
CA GLU A 51 8.30 6.98 17.43
C GLU A 51 8.64 5.61 16.83
N ILE A 52 8.69 5.56 15.49
CA ILE A 52 8.98 4.33 14.79
C ILE A 52 10.45 3.98 14.99
N GLU A 53 10.69 2.78 15.52
CA GLU A 53 12.00 2.18 15.61
C GLU A 53 11.98 0.80 14.94
N VAL A 54 12.92 0.59 14.03
CA VAL A 54 13.18 -0.69 13.40
C VAL A 54 14.60 -1.11 13.73
N GLY A 55 14.78 -2.32 14.20
CA GLY A 55 16.08 -2.84 14.60
C GLY A 55 16.16 -4.33 14.41
N GLU A 56 17.31 -4.91 14.74
CA GLU A 56 17.50 -6.36 14.74
C GLU A 56 17.59 -6.87 16.18
N SER A 57 16.86 -7.94 16.46
CA SER A 57 16.91 -8.63 17.74
C SER A 57 18.16 -9.52 17.83
N PRO A 58 18.60 -9.92 19.06
CA PRO A 58 19.69 -10.87 19.21
C PRO A 58 19.46 -12.23 18.53
N THR A 59 18.22 -12.53 18.16
CA THR A 59 17.85 -13.78 17.47
C THR A 59 17.80 -13.61 15.93
N GLY A 60 18.20 -12.44 15.40
CA GLY A 60 18.20 -12.17 13.95
C GLY A 60 16.82 -11.83 13.38
N LEU A 61 15.81 -11.59 14.23
CA LEU A 61 14.52 -11.09 13.78
C LEU A 61 14.52 -9.56 13.71
N ILE A 62 13.88 -9.02 12.71
CA ILE A 62 13.63 -7.57 12.65
C ILE A 62 12.56 -7.21 13.69
N THR A 63 12.89 -6.27 14.56
CA THR A 63 11.95 -5.71 15.52
C THR A 63 11.34 -4.43 14.96
N VAL A 64 10.03 -4.28 15.10
CA VAL A 64 9.29 -3.09 14.70
C VAL A 64 8.48 -2.62 15.88
N LYS A 65 8.67 -1.39 16.31
CA LYS A 65 7.88 -0.76 17.37
C LYS A 65 7.53 0.68 17.02
N GLY A 66 6.51 1.19 17.66
CA GLY A 66 6.06 2.56 17.48
C GLY A 66 4.68 2.77 18.07
N THR A 67 4.13 3.95 17.81
CA THR A 67 2.79 4.35 18.26
C THR A 67 1.95 4.75 17.05
N ALA A 68 0.77 4.12 16.90
CA ALA A 68 -0.24 4.54 15.95
C ALA A 68 -1.18 5.54 16.62
N ILE A 69 -1.58 6.57 15.88
CA ILE A 69 -2.52 7.62 16.34
C ILE A 69 -3.65 7.80 15.33
N ASN A 70 -4.88 7.87 15.82
CA ASN A 70 -5.98 8.30 14.99
C ASN A 70 -5.96 9.83 14.84
N ASN A 71 -5.28 10.30 13.82
CA ASN A 71 -5.20 11.73 13.46
C ASN A 71 -6.33 12.17 12.51
N SER A 72 -7.31 11.31 12.25
CA SER A 72 -8.52 11.63 11.50
C SER A 72 -9.59 12.26 12.39
N THR A 73 -10.69 12.68 11.79
CA THR A 73 -11.88 13.18 12.50
C THR A 73 -12.94 12.10 12.73
N PHE A 74 -12.64 10.85 12.36
CA PHE A 74 -13.60 9.75 12.39
C PHE A 74 -13.21 8.69 13.42
N ASP A 75 -14.19 8.09 14.04
CA ASP A 75 -14.01 6.86 14.77
C ASP A 75 -13.61 5.75 13.79
N THR A 76 -12.61 4.96 14.17
CA THR A 76 -12.12 3.82 13.39
C THR A 76 -12.18 2.53 14.22
N ARG A 77 -12.16 1.41 13.55
CA ARG A 77 -12.02 0.06 14.13
C ARG A 77 -11.00 -0.75 13.33
N ASP A 78 -10.72 -1.94 13.82
CA ASP A 78 -9.85 -2.91 13.13
C ASP A 78 -8.53 -2.28 12.66
N VAL A 79 -7.92 -1.51 13.58
CA VAL A 79 -6.66 -0.80 13.30
C VAL A 79 -5.54 -1.81 13.16
N LYS A 80 -4.85 -1.75 12.02
CA LYS A 80 -3.70 -2.60 11.72
C LYS A 80 -2.48 -1.79 11.30
N VAL A 81 -1.31 -2.33 11.58
CA VAL A 81 -0.02 -1.83 11.10
C VAL A 81 0.49 -2.80 10.05
N LEU A 82 0.89 -2.23 8.90
CA LEU A 82 1.52 -2.95 7.79
C LEU A 82 3.01 -2.59 7.79
N VAL A 83 3.85 -3.59 7.57
CA VAL A 83 5.31 -3.45 7.46
C VAL A 83 5.74 -4.12 6.18
N GLU A 84 6.38 -3.35 5.32
CA GLU A 84 7.03 -3.79 4.10
C GLU A 84 8.54 -3.60 4.27
N LEU A 85 9.31 -4.66 4.09
CA LEU A 85 10.77 -4.67 4.17
C LEU A 85 11.36 -4.91 2.80
N PHE A 86 12.39 -4.15 2.43
CA PHE A 86 12.97 -4.15 1.10
C PHE A 86 14.47 -4.42 1.16
N ASP A 87 14.99 -5.04 0.11
CA ASP A 87 16.44 -5.18 -0.12
C ASP A 87 17.01 -3.92 -0.81
N SER A 88 18.32 -3.91 -1.01
CA SER A 88 19.04 -2.81 -1.68
C SER A 88 18.66 -2.62 -3.16
N LYS A 89 17.92 -3.55 -3.76
CA LYS A 89 17.40 -3.47 -5.14
C LYS A 89 15.93 -3.01 -5.17
N ASN A 90 15.39 -2.59 -4.03
CA ASN A 90 14.00 -2.20 -3.86
C ASN A 90 12.99 -3.35 -4.11
N SER A 91 13.44 -4.60 -3.89
CA SER A 91 12.55 -5.76 -3.94
C SER A 91 12.01 -6.05 -2.55
N THR A 92 10.71 -6.36 -2.43
CA THR A 92 10.09 -6.73 -1.15
C THR A 92 10.64 -8.08 -0.69
N VAL A 93 11.30 -8.10 0.47
CA VAL A 93 11.84 -9.31 1.11
C VAL A 93 10.90 -9.88 2.16
N SER A 94 10.04 -9.04 2.74
CA SER A 94 8.99 -9.47 3.66
C SER A 94 7.88 -8.43 3.73
N GLU A 95 6.65 -8.91 3.88
CA GLU A 95 5.48 -8.09 4.14
C GLU A 95 4.67 -8.75 5.27
N THR A 96 4.22 -7.96 6.21
CA THR A 96 3.36 -8.43 7.29
C THR A 96 2.38 -7.35 7.73
N SER A 97 1.22 -7.77 8.22
CA SER A 97 0.25 -6.87 8.83
C SER A 97 -0.25 -7.46 10.14
N ARG A 98 -0.52 -6.60 11.12
CA ARG A 98 -1.06 -7.01 12.42
C ARG A 98 -2.08 -6.01 12.92
N PHE A 99 -3.20 -6.53 13.39
CA PHE A 99 -4.15 -5.73 14.16
C PHE A 99 -3.54 -5.36 15.52
N ILE A 100 -3.64 -4.08 15.87
CA ILE A 100 -3.12 -3.53 17.13
C ILE A 100 -4.24 -3.15 18.09
N THR A 101 -5.49 -3.17 17.65
CA THR A 101 -6.67 -2.99 18.50
C THR A 101 -7.44 -4.29 18.64
N PRO A 102 -8.14 -4.51 19.77
CA PRO A 102 -9.08 -5.61 19.90
C PRO A 102 -10.15 -5.54 18.81
N ALA A 103 -10.63 -6.70 18.38
CA ALA A 103 -11.71 -6.77 17.39
C ALA A 103 -12.93 -5.93 17.83
N SER A 104 -13.50 -5.20 16.89
CA SER A 104 -14.67 -4.34 17.10
C SER A 104 -14.50 -3.21 18.13
N SER A 105 -13.29 -2.95 18.63
CA SER A 105 -13.05 -1.82 19.51
C SER A 105 -13.01 -0.52 18.72
N THR A 106 -13.58 0.54 19.28
CA THR A 106 -13.53 1.89 18.69
C THR A 106 -12.21 2.55 19.02
N PHE A 107 -11.52 3.02 17.99
CA PHE A 107 -10.30 3.82 18.09
C PHE A 107 -10.63 5.27 17.70
N LYS A 108 -10.90 6.10 18.73
CA LYS A 108 -11.41 7.46 18.56
C LYS A 108 -10.34 8.43 18.04
N PRO A 109 -10.75 9.57 17.43
CA PRO A 109 -9.82 10.65 17.13
C PRO A 109 -8.96 11.04 18.33
N GLY A 110 -7.65 11.19 18.09
CA GLY A 110 -6.65 11.48 19.11
C GLY A 110 -6.20 10.30 19.97
N TYR A 111 -6.82 9.13 19.85
CA TYR A 111 -6.34 7.95 20.56
C TYR A 111 -5.03 7.44 19.97
N GLU A 112 -4.21 6.88 20.86
CA GLU A 112 -2.90 6.33 20.55
C GLU A 112 -2.83 4.87 21.01
N ARG A 113 -2.04 4.08 20.29
CA ARG A 113 -1.78 2.69 20.63
C ARG A 113 -0.35 2.33 20.25
N ASP A 114 0.40 1.87 21.23
CA ASP A 114 1.72 1.33 21.01
C ASP A 114 1.63 -0.06 20.37
N PHE A 115 2.61 -0.36 19.53
CA PHE A 115 2.76 -1.66 18.93
C PHE A 115 4.21 -2.13 18.97
N TYR A 116 4.36 -3.43 19.07
CA TYR A 116 5.66 -4.09 19.03
C TYR A 116 5.50 -5.50 18.47
N PHE A 117 6.26 -5.82 17.44
CA PHE A 117 6.27 -7.17 16.86
C PHE A 117 7.56 -7.48 16.14
N PHE A 118 7.77 -8.78 15.87
CA PHE A 118 8.91 -9.29 15.15
C PHE A 118 8.53 -9.70 13.74
N VAL A 119 9.44 -9.48 12.81
CA VAL A 119 9.32 -9.87 11.41
C VAL A 119 10.54 -10.70 11.04
N SER A 120 10.32 -11.88 10.45
CA SER A 120 11.41 -12.70 9.92
C SER A 120 11.76 -12.20 8.52
N ALA A 121 12.96 -11.66 8.35
CA ALA A 121 13.49 -11.23 7.06
C ALA A 121 15.00 -11.22 7.09
N ASN A 122 15.62 -11.43 5.93
CA ASN A 122 17.07 -11.33 5.72
C ASN A 122 17.35 -10.26 4.66
N ASN A 123 18.54 -9.67 4.71
CA ASN A 123 19.01 -8.69 3.73
C ASN A 123 18.11 -7.45 3.61
N VAL A 124 17.59 -6.97 4.73
CA VAL A 124 16.78 -5.75 4.77
C VAL A 124 17.68 -4.53 4.67
N ASP A 125 17.38 -3.65 3.72
CA ASP A 125 18.06 -2.37 3.50
C ASP A 125 17.20 -1.21 4.00
N HIS A 126 15.93 -1.23 3.67
CA HIS A 126 14.99 -0.19 4.10
C HIS A 126 13.58 -0.77 4.32
N TYR A 127 12.70 0.07 4.85
CA TYR A 127 11.35 -0.34 5.22
C TYR A 127 10.32 0.74 4.92
N LYS A 128 9.07 0.30 4.82
CA LYS A 128 7.89 1.17 4.82
C LYS A 128 6.90 0.65 5.84
N ILE A 129 6.39 1.53 6.68
CA ILE A 129 5.41 1.20 7.71
C ILE A 129 4.21 2.12 7.52
N THR A 130 3.01 1.53 7.53
CA THR A 130 1.74 2.25 7.46
C THR A 130 0.80 1.74 8.53
N ALA A 131 -0.07 2.61 9.02
CA ALA A 131 -1.18 2.24 9.89
C ALA A 131 -2.49 2.63 9.22
N GLU A 132 -3.47 1.76 9.31
CA GLU A 132 -4.79 1.99 8.75
C GLU A 132 -5.88 1.44 9.63
N GLY A 133 -7.07 2.03 9.54
CA GLY A 133 -8.26 1.58 10.25
C GLY A 133 -9.49 1.70 9.37
N GLU A 134 -10.51 0.92 9.68
CA GLU A 134 -11.80 0.98 9.02
C GLU A 134 -12.64 2.08 9.67
N LYS A 135 -13.17 3.03 8.88
CA LYS A 135 -14.07 4.07 9.36
C LYS A 135 -15.36 3.45 9.88
N ILE A 136 -15.78 3.87 11.07
CA ILE A 136 -17.11 3.56 11.60
C ILE A 136 -18.09 4.57 10.99
N PRO A 137 -19.20 4.11 10.41
CA PRO A 137 -20.24 4.97 9.83
C PRO A 137 -20.83 5.97 10.82
#